data_0ed77f2cb1c16c1bde46f382433afc00
#
_entry.id   0ed77f2cb1c16c1bde46f382433afc00
#
_cell.length_a   1.000
_cell.length_b   1.000
_cell.length_c   1.000
_cell.angle_alpha   90.00
_cell.angle_beta   90.00
_cell.angle_gamma   90.00
#
_symmetry.space_group_name_H-M   'P 1'
#
loop_
_entity.id
_entity.type
_entity.pdbx_description
1 polymer ?
#
loop_
_entity_poly.entity_id
_entity_poly.type
_entity_poly.pdbx_seq_one_letter_code
_entity_poly.pdbx_strand_id
1 'polypeptide(L)'
;MTNALDRFRLDGRRALITGSGRGIGLTLARGLAEAGAAIVINDRNEEKAATLARHFRDEGFAADHAVFDVAEHAQVRAAIDDFEARVGAIDILVNNAGIQRRAPLDAFEPDDWHALMRVNLDGVFNVAQAVARHMIARGHGKIINICSVQSELARPTIAPYAATKGAVRMLTKGMCADWARHGIQANGLAPGYFETELNRALVDDAAFSDWLCKRTPAGRWGRVDELCGAAIFLASAASDFVNGQTLFVDGGLTSAV
;
A
#
# COMPACT_ATOMS: atom_id res chain seq x y z
N MET A 1 15.13 -25.94 14.88
CA MET A 1 15.01 -25.39 13.51
C MET A 1 13.65 -24.73 13.42
N THR A 2 13.59 -23.44 13.12
CA THR A 2 12.33 -22.75 12.86
C THR A 2 11.69 -23.34 11.60
N ASN A 3 10.39 -23.62 11.67
CA ASN A 3 9.62 -24.07 10.50
C ASN A 3 9.65 -22.96 9.43
N ALA A 4 9.77 -23.31 8.15
CA ALA A 4 9.78 -22.35 7.05
C ALA A 4 8.51 -21.46 7.03
N LEU A 5 7.37 -21.99 7.43
CA LEU A 5 6.10 -21.27 7.53
C LEU A 5 6.10 -20.23 8.67
N ASP A 6 6.87 -20.43 9.73
CA ASP A 6 6.98 -19.46 10.83
C ASP A 6 7.58 -18.14 10.37
N ARG A 7 8.36 -18.16 9.26
CA ARG A 7 8.92 -16.95 8.67
C ARG A 7 7.87 -15.98 8.09
N PHE A 8 6.66 -16.46 7.84
CA PHE A 8 5.54 -15.64 7.36
C PHE A 8 4.72 -15.03 8.49
N ARG A 9 4.97 -15.40 9.76
CA ARG A 9 4.25 -14.85 10.91
C ARG A 9 4.71 -13.42 11.21
N LEU A 10 3.78 -12.61 11.69
CA LEU A 10 3.98 -11.20 12.02
C LEU A 10 3.79 -10.91 13.51
N ASP A 11 3.82 -11.96 14.36
CA ASP A 11 3.64 -11.80 15.80
C ASP A 11 4.66 -10.81 16.39
N GLY A 12 4.17 -9.91 17.22
CA GLY A 12 4.97 -8.86 17.85
C GLY A 12 5.38 -7.72 16.91
N ARG A 13 4.94 -7.71 15.65
CA ARG A 13 5.14 -6.62 14.70
C ARG A 13 3.93 -5.71 14.65
N ARG A 14 4.18 -4.42 14.39
CA ARG A 14 3.11 -3.43 14.19
C ARG A 14 3.16 -2.89 12.77
N ALA A 15 2.01 -2.93 12.10
CA ALA A 15 1.84 -2.49 10.72
C ALA A 15 0.97 -1.23 10.63
N LEU A 16 1.54 -0.14 10.13
CA LEU A 16 0.81 1.07 9.73
C LEU A 16 0.38 0.94 8.28
N ILE A 17 -0.92 1.06 8.00
CA ILE A 17 -1.46 1.05 6.65
C ILE A 17 -2.14 2.40 6.37
N THR A 18 -1.60 3.18 5.41
CA THR A 18 -2.20 4.47 5.06
C THR A 18 -3.46 4.28 4.22
N GLY A 19 -4.48 5.11 4.49
CA GLY A 19 -5.76 5.02 3.78
C GLY A 19 -6.46 3.68 3.98
N SER A 20 -6.33 3.08 5.16
CA SER A 20 -6.89 1.76 5.49
C SER A 20 -8.38 1.78 5.86
N GLY A 21 -9.04 2.92 5.71
CA GLY A 21 -10.47 3.06 6.02
C GLY A 21 -11.41 2.29 5.09
N ARG A 22 -10.96 1.75 3.96
CA ARG A 22 -11.74 0.99 2.98
C ARG A 22 -10.87 0.28 1.94
N GLY A 23 -11.51 -0.54 1.10
CA GLY A 23 -10.91 -1.14 -0.10
C GLY A 23 -9.65 -1.94 0.18
N ILE A 24 -8.65 -1.81 -0.69
CA ILE A 24 -7.38 -2.57 -0.58
C ILE A 24 -6.74 -2.35 0.80
N GLY A 25 -6.66 -1.11 1.28
CA GLY A 25 -6.01 -0.81 2.56
C GLY A 25 -6.66 -1.53 3.74
N LEU A 26 -7.99 -1.57 3.79
CA LEU A 26 -8.73 -2.31 4.83
C LEU A 26 -8.52 -3.81 4.73
N THR A 27 -8.55 -4.37 3.51
CA THR A 27 -8.32 -5.80 3.30
C THR A 27 -6.89 -6.20 3.68
N LEU A 28 -5.88 -5.37 3.32
CA LEU A 28 -4.50 -5.63 3.73
C LEU A 28 -4.32 -5.52 5.24
N ALA A 29 -4.98 -4.55 5.90
CA ALA A 29 -4.96 -4.45 7.36
C ALA A 29 -5.49 -5.73 8.00
N ARG A 30 -6.60 -6.28 7.49
CA ARG A 30 -7.16 -7.55 7.97
C ARG A 30 -6.19 -8.72 7.75
N GLY A 31 -5.67 -8.90 6.55
CA GLY A 31 -4.74 -9.99 6.25
C GLY A 31 -3.46 -9.95 7.09
N LEU A 32 -2.93 -8.74 7.36
CA LEU A 32 -1.76 -8.59 8.23
C LEU A 32 -2.10 -8.86 9.71
N ALA A 33 -3.32 -8.49 10.17
CA ALA A 33 -3.81 -8.83 11.51
C ALA A 33 -3.96 -10.34 11.70
N GLU A 34 -4.55 -11.03 10.72
CA GLU A 34 -4.69 -12.50 10.71
C GLU A 34 -3.33 -13.22 10.69
N ALA A 35 -2.30 -12.60 10.14
CA ALA A 35 -0.92 -13.08 10.18
C ALA A 35 -0.19 -12.79 11.51
N GLY A 36 -0.83 -12.08 12.46
CA GLY A 36 -0.33 -11.82 13.82
C GLY A 36 0.15 -10.38 14.08
N ALA A 37 0.05 -9.45 13.11
CA ALA A 37 0.47 -8.08 13.32
C ALA A 37 -0.54 -7.27 14.15
N ALA A 38 -0.04 -6.38 15.02
CA ALA A 38 -0.83 -5.28 15.53
C ALA A 38 -1.03 -4.24 14.42
N ILE A 39 -2.26 -3.77 14.20
CA ILE A 39 -2.61 -2.91 13.08
C ILE A 39 -2.76 -1.45 13.52
N VAL A 40 -2.23 -0.53 12.71
CA VAL A 40 -2.46 0.91 12.88
C VAL A 40 -3.26 1.41 11.68
N ILE A 41 -4.53 1.73 11.95
CA ILE A 41 -5.46 2.28 10.97
C ILE A 41 -5.13 3.76 10.74
N ASN A 42 -4.93 4.16 9.49
CA ASN A 42 -4.82 5.58 9.14
C ASN A 42 -5.99 6.01 8.26
N ASP A 43 -6.62 7.08 8.68
CA ASP A 43 -7.56 7.89 7.88
C ASP A 43 -7.39 9.37 8.27
N ARG A 44 -7.82 10.29 7.43
CA ARG A 44 -7.88 11.72 7.74
C ARG A 44 -9.02 12.05 8.71
N ASN A 45 -10.04 11.21 8.74
CA ASN A 45 -11.19 11.33 9.63
C ASN A 45 -10.92 10.48 10.89
N GLU A 46 -10.79 11.17 12.03
CA GLU A 46 -10.51 10.55 13.34
C GLU A 46 -11.59 9.56 13.76
N GLU A 47 -12.86 9.93 13.66
CA GLU A 47 -13.98 9.08 14.07
C GLU A 47 -13.98 7.76 13.29
N LYS A 48 -13.73 7.84 11.97
CA LYS A 48 -13.65 6.68 11.10
C LYS A 48 -12.47 5.78 11.46
N ALA A 49 -11.28 6.36 11.66
CA ALA A 49 -10.09 5.61 12.04
C ALA A 49 -10.26 4.92 13.41
N ALA A 50 -10.76 5.65 14.41
CA ALA A 50 -11.01 5.14 15.75
C ALA A 50 -12.09 4.04 15.76
N THR A 51 -13.16 4.21 14.98
CA THR A 51 -14.24 3.20 14.88
C THR A 51 -13.72 1.90 14.26
N LEU A 52 -12.94 1.98 13.20
CA LEU A 52 -12.35 0.80 12.58
C LEU A 52 -11.35 0.10 13.51
N ALA A 53 -10.48 0.84 14.18
CA ALA A 53 -9.55 0.26 15.15
C ALA A 53 -10.30 -0.45 16.29
N ARG A 54 -11.42 0.12 16.75
CA ARG A 54 -12.30 -0.54 17.74
C ARG A 54 -12.89 -1.83 17.19
N HIS A 55 -13.40 -1.82 15.95
CA HIS A 55 -13.94 -3.01 15.30
C HIS A 55 -12.94 -4.15 15.22
N PHE A 56 -11.68 -3.85 14.84
CA PHE A 56 -10.61 -4.85 14.87
C PHE A 56 -10.37 -5.41 16.28
N ARG A 57 -10.40 -4.55 17.31
CA ARG A 57 -10.24 -5.01 18.70
C ARG A 57 -11.39 -5.87 19.17
N ASP A 58 -12.62 -5.53 18.79
CA ASP A 58 -13.83 -6.32 19.12
C ASP A 58 -13.80 -7.71 18.47
N GLU A 59 -13.09 -7.86 17.34
CA GLU A 59 -12.81 -9.14 16.69
C GLU A 59 -11.60 -9.89 17.28
N GLY A 60 -10.92 -9.32 18.29
CA GLY A 60 -9.78 -9.95 18.97
C GLY A 60 -8.41 -9.61 18.42
N PHE A 61 -8.29 -8.69 17.46
CA PHE A 61 -7.02 -8.23 16.93
C PHE A 61 -6.45 -7.05 17.73
N ALA A 62 -5.12 -6.96 17.83
CA ALA A 62 -4.48 -5.77 18.35
C ALA A 62 -4.57 -4.65 17.30
N ALA A 63 -5.18 -3.52 17.65
CA ALA A 63 -5.35 -2.41 16.72
C ALA A 63 -5.35 -1.05 17.41
N ASP A 64 -4.68 -0.09 16.77
CA ASP A 64 -4.63 1.33 17.09
C ASP A 64 -4.97 2.16 15.86
N HIS A 65 -4.96 3.49 15.99
CA HIS A 65 -5.14 4.38 14.85
C HIS A 65 -4.19 5.58 14.93
N ALA A 66 -3.90 6.15 13.76
CA ALA A 66 -3.14 7.38 13.59
C ALA A 66 -3.84 8.27 12.57
N VAL A 67 -4.10 9.54 12.94
CA VAL A 67 -4.88 10.47 12.13
C VAL A 67 -3.96 11.49 11.48
N PHE A 68 -3.85 11.44 10.16
CA PHE A 68 -3.11 12.42 9.37
C PHE A 68 -3.50 12.34 7.88
N ASP A 69 -3.36 13.47 7.19
CA ASP A 69 -3.36 13.49 5.72
C ASP A 69 -1.95 13.20 5.22
N VAL A 70 -1.79 12.18 4.38
CA VAL A 70 -0.49 11.79 3.80
C VAL A 70 0.15 12.92 2.98
N ALA A 71 -0.67 13.83 2.43
CA ALA A 71 -0.22 14.98 1.64
C ALA A 71 0.39 16.11 2.52
N GLU A 72 0.21 16.08 3.84
CA GLU A 72 0.63 17.13 4.76
C GLU A 72 1.88 16.70 5.55
N HIS A 73 3.07 16.97 5.02
CA HIS A 73 4.36 16.49 5.54
C HIS A 73 4.56 16.76 7.06
N ALA A 74 4.25 17.98 7.51
CA ALA A 74 4.41 18.33 8.94
C ALA A 74 3.45 17.55 9.84
N GLN A 75 2.20 17.34 9.39
CA GLN A 75 1.20 16.55 10.10
C GLN A 75 1.60 15.08 10.18
N VAL A 76 2.04 14.50 9.05
CA VAL A 76 2.56 13.12 9.00
C VAL A 76 3.68 12.94 10.00
N ARG A 77 4.69 13.82 9.97
CA ARG A 77 5.84 13.73 10.85
C ARG A 77 5.43 13.79 12.34
N ALA A 78 4.63 14.77 12.71
CA ALA A 78 4.18 14.93 14.10
C ALA A 78 3.37 13.70 14.57
N ALA A 79 2.46 13.17 13.73
CA ALA A 79 1.64 12.02 14.08
C ALA A 79 2.48 10.74 14.23
N ILE A 80 3.48 10.52 13.38
CA ILE A 80 4.36 9.35 13.47
C ILE A 80 5.27 9.46 14.69
N ASP A 81 5.90 10.61 14.94
CA ASP A 81 6.79 10.83 16.10
C ASP A 81 6.00 10.62 17.41
N ASP A 82 4.77 11.16 17.51
CA ASP A 82 3.89 10.97 18.66
C ASP A 82 3.47 9.50 18.84
N PHE A 83 3.09 8.83 17.75
CA PHE A 83 2.70 7.41 17.77
C PHE A 83 3.86 6.51 18.27
N GLU A 84 5.05 6.67 17.71
CA GLU A 84 6.25 5.91 18.09
C GLU A 84 6.61 6.12 19.56
N ALA A 85 6.43 7.34 20.08
CA ALA A 85 6.74 7.69 21.47
C ALA A 85 5.72 7.12 22.47
N ARG A 86 4.43 7.10 22.11
CA ARG A 86 3.36 6.76 23.08
C ARG A 86 2.84 5.33 22.95
N VAL A 87 2.81 4.78 21.75
CA VAL A 87 2.22 3.47 21.47
C VAL A 87 3.29 2.42 21.18
N GLY A 88 4.30 2.79 20.40
CA GLY A 88 5.47 1.96 20.13
C GLY A 88 5.81 1.86 18.63
N ALA A 89 6.82 1.05 18.36
CA ALA A 89 7.46 0.95 17.06
C ALA A 89 6.51 0.56 15.93
N ILE A 90 6.66 1.22 14.77
CA ILE A 90 6.06 0.82 13.49
C ILE A 90 7.10 -0.03 12.74
N ASP A 91 6.91 -1.34 12.73
CA ASP A 91 7.83 -2.30 12.09
C ASP A 91 7.55 -2.46 10.59
N ILE A 92 6.29 -2.27 10.19
CA ILE A 92 5.81 -2.47 8.84
C ILE A 92 5.03 -1.22 8.42
N LEU A 93 5.38 -0.65 7.28
CA LEU A 93 4.64 0.42 6.64
C LEU A 93 4.05 -0.07 5.32
N VAL A 94 2.74 0.12 5.14
CA VAL A 94 2.06 -0.05 3.86
C VAL A 94 1.57 1.30 3.37
N ASN A 95 2.27 1.89 2.41
CA ASN A 95 1.85 3.10 1.71
C ASN A 95 0.77 2.75 0.69
N ASN A 96 -0.49 2.78 1.13
CA ASN A 96 -1.64 2.42 0.31
C ASN A 96 -2.51 3.63 -0.09
N ALA A 97 -2.51 4.71 0.69
CA ALA A 97 -3.33 5.89 0.39
C ALA A 97 -3.13 6.36 -1.05
N GLY A 98 -4.21 6.58 -1.75
CA GLY A 98 -4.18 7.01 -3.14
C GLY A 98 -5.55 7.41 -3.66
N ILE A 99 -5.53 8.25 -4.69
CA ILE A 99 -6.72 8.69 -5.42
C ILE A 99 -6.59 8.41 -6.90
N GLN A 100 -7.72 8.44 -7.61
CA GLN A 100 -7.78 8.34 -9.05
C GLN A 100 -8.56 9.52 -9.63
N ARG A 101 -8.06 10.07 -10.75
CA ARG A 101 -8.73 11.04 -11.61
C ARG A 101 -8.62 10.55 -13.05
N ARG A 102 -9.66 10.74 -13.84
CA ARG A 102 -9.73 10.22 -15.22
C ARG A 102 -10.22 11.31 -16.16
N ALA A 103 -9.41 11.64 -17.14
CA ALA A 103 -9.75 12.50 -18.28
C ALA A 103 -8.77 12.24 -19.43
N PRO A 104 -9.10 12.55 -20.69
CA PRO A 104 -8.12 12.63 -21.76
C PRO A 104 -6.95 13.54 -21.35
N LEU A 105 -5.72 13.19 -21.78
CA LEU A 105 -4.54 13.89 -21.30
C LEU A 105 -4.50 15.38 -21.70
N ASP A 106 -5.01 15.68 -22.89
CA ASP A 106 -5.14 17.04 -23.43
C ASP A 106 -6.22 17.87 -22.74
N ALA A 107 -7.14 17.23 -22.02
CA ALA A 107 -8.22 17.86 -21.25
C ALA A 107 -8.08 17.60 -19.74
N PHE A 108 -6.90 17.18 -19.28
CA PHE A 108 -6.68 16.88 -17.87
C PHE A 108 -6.41 18.17 -17.09
N GLU A 109 -7.26 18.47 -16.10
CA GLU A 109 -7.16 19.70 -15.33
C GLU A 109 -5.89 19.74 -14.47
N PRO A 110 -5.17 20.90 -14.42
CA PRO A 110 -3.97 21.05 -13.60
C PRO A 110 -4.20 20.76 -12.10
N ASP A 111 -5.34 21.12 -11.55
CA ASP A 111 -5.67 20.86 -10.14
C ASP A 111 -5.80 19.37 -9.85
N ASP A 112 -6.39 18.60 -10.76
CA ASP A 112 -6.47 17.15 -10.66
C ASP A 112 -5.10 16.48 -10.79
N TRP A 113 -4.22 17.02 -11.65
CA TRP A 113 -2.82 16.60 -11.73
C TRP A 113 -2.10 16.82 -10.40
N HIS A 114 -2.19 18.03 -9.84
CA HIS A 114 -1.54 18.34 -8.56
C HIS A 114 -2.11 17.52 -7.41
N ALA A 115 -3.41 17.27 -7.38
CA ALA A 115 -4.04 16.41 -6.38
C ALA A 115 -3.51 14.96 -6.45
N LEU A 116 -3.35 14.41 -7.66
CA LEU A 116 -2.75 13.09 -7.86
C LEU A 116 -1.31 13.03 -7.36
N MET A 117 -0.47 14.01 -7.72
CA MET A 117 0.93 14.06 -7.29
C MET A 117 1.04 14.15 -5.78
N ARG A 118 0.31 15.07 -5.15
CA ARG A 118 0.33 15.27 -3.70
C ARG A 118 -0.04 14.03 -2.92
N VAL A 119 -1.09 13.30 -3.33
CA VAL A 119 -1.54 12.14 -2.58
C VAL A 119 -0.73 10.88 -2.95
N ASN A 120 -0.61 10.59 -4.25
CA ASN A 120 -0.08 9.30 -4.70
C ASN A 120 1.45 9.24 -4.70
N LEU A 121 2.15 10.37 -4.75
CA LEU A 121 3.62 10.42 -4.77
C LEU A 121 4.18 11.10 -3.53
N ASP A 122 3.84 12.38 -3.27
CA ASP A 122 4.36 13.10 -2.12
C ASP A 122 3.90 12.42 -0.81
N GLY A 123 2.66 11.90 -0.77
CA GLY A 123 2.16 11.15 0.37
C GLY A 123 2.99 9.90 0.69
N VAL A 124 3.42 9.14 -0.33
CA VAL A 124 4.31 7.99 -0.15
C VAL A 124 5.67 8.44 0.39
N PHE A 125 6.23 9.51 -0.15
CA PHE A 125 7.49 10.08 0.32
C PHE A 125 7.38 10.54 1.78
N ASN A 126 6.37 11.34 2.10
CA ASN A 126 6.17 11.92 3.43
C ASN A 126 6.11 10.86 4.52
N VAL A 127 5.26 9.84 4.31
CA VAL A 127 5.07 8.78 5.32
C VAL A 127 6.29 7.87 5.40
N ALA A 128 6.85 7.47 4.24
CA ALA A 128 8.04 6.63 4.23
C ALA A 128 9.23 7.32 4.92
N GLN A 129 9.46 8.61 4.68
CA GLN A 129 10.54 9.36 5.32
C GLN A 129 10.35 9.46 6.84
N ALA A 130 9.13 9.76 7.30
CA ALA A 130 8.84 9.88 8.72
C ALA A 130 9.08 8.55 9.45
N VAL A 131 8.53 7.44 8.92
CA VAL A 131 8.68 6.10 9.52
C VAL A 131 10.11 5.58 9.41
N ALA A 132 10.77 5.76 8.25
CA ALA A 132 12.13 5.26 8.03
C ALA A 132 13.15 5.85 9.01
N ARG A 133 12.99 7.09 9.49
CA ARG A 133 13.87 7.67 10.51
C ARG A 133 13.91 6.84 11.79
N HIS A 134 12.77 6.35 12.23
CA HIS A 134 12.65 5.48 13.40
C HIS A 134 13.17 4.07 13.08
N MET A 135 12.85 3.52 11.90
CA MET A 135 13.36 2.23 11.45
C MET A 135 14.90 2.21 11.34
N ILE A 136 15.51 3.27 10.80
CA ILE A 136 16.98 3.44 10.71
C ILE A 136 17.61 3.41 12.10
N ALA A 137 17.03 4.13 13.07
CA ALA A 137 17.53 4.16 14.44
C ALA A 137 17.45 2.77 15.11
N ARG A 138 16.49 1.93 14.74
CA ARG A 138 16.31 0.57 15.25
C ARG A 138 17.11 -0.49 14.47
N GLY A 139 17.54 -0.19 13.25
CA GLY A 139 18.25 -1.12 12.37
C GLY A 139 17.35 -2.17 11.71
N HIS A 140 16.03 -1.97 11.62
CA HIS A 140 15.11 -2.87 10.93
C HIS A 140 13.81 -2.20 10.52
N GLY A 141 13.17 -2.69 9.47
CA GLY A 141 11.85 -2.27 9.02
C GLY A 141 11.45 -2.86 7.67
N LYS A 142 10.15 -2.91 7.41
CA LYS A 142 9.57 -3.33 6.13
C LYS A 142 8.68 -2.21 5.58
N ILE A 143 8.90 -1.82 4.33
CA ILE A 143 8.11 -0.81 3.64
C ILE A 143 7.52 -1.45 2.38
N ILE A 144 6.20 -1.38 2.26
CA ILE A 144 5.44 -1.86 1.10
C ILE A 144 4.75 -0.65 0.47
N ASN A 145 5.14 -0.30 -0.75
CA ASN A 145 4.50 0.76 -1.51
C ASN A 145 3.48 0.14 -2.46
N ILE A 146 2.22 0.55 -2.38
CA ILE A 146 1.19 0.10 -3.33
C ILE A 146 1.39 0.79 -4.67
N CYS A 147 2.03 0.05 -5.56
CA CYS A 147 2.21 0.36 -6.97
C CYS A 147 0.91 0.05 -7.77
N SER A 148 1.05 -0.37 -9.01
CA SER A 148 -0.05 -0.79 -9.89
C SER A 148 0.55 -1.48 -11.12
N VAL A 149 -0.23 -2.25 -11.86
CA VAL A 149 0.11 -2.61 -13.25
C VAL A 149 0.36 -1.36 -14.11
N GLN A 150 -0.23 -0.22 -13.73
CA GLN A 150 0.01 1.07 -14.38
C GLN A 150 1.39 1.68 -14.06
N SER A 151 2.21 1.01 -13.27
CA SER A 151 3.63 1.36 -13.13
C SER A 151 4.48 0.91 -14.34
N GLU A 152 3.95 0.05 -15.20
CA GLU A 152 4.57 -0.43 -16.45
C GLU A 152 3.67 -0.26 -17.67
N LEU A 153 2.36 -0.39 -17.47
CA LEU A 153 1.38 -0.27 -18.55
C LEU A 153 0.71 1.10 -18.51
N ALA A 154 0.13 1.48 -19.64
CA ALA A 154 -0.71 2.67 -19.71
C ALA A 154 -2.00 2.33 -20.48
N ARG A 155 -3.05 3.06 -20.21
CA ARG A 155 -4.27 3.08 -21.01
C ARG A 155 -4.81 4.50 -21.12
N PRO A 156 -5.71 4.77 -22.08
CA PRO A 156 -6.33 6.08 -22.20
C PRO A 156 -6.94 6.60 -20.91
N THR A 157 -6.94 7.90 -20.71
CA THR A 157 -7.58 8.67 -19.64
C THR A 157 -6.94 8.59 -18.25
N ILE A 158 -5.83 7.87 -18.05
CA ILE A 158 -5.18 7.73 -16.75
C ILE A 158 -3.66 8.00 -16.76
N ALA A 159 -3.15 8.70 -17.77
CA ALA A 159 -1.71 8.96 -17.89
C ALA A 159 -1.10 9.62 -16.62
N PRO A 160 -1.73 10.62 -15.98
CA PRO A 160 -1.20 11.19 -14.73
C PRO A 160 -1.15 10.18 -13.58
N TYR A 161 -2.15 9.32 -13.45
CA TYR A 161 -2.11 8.24 -12.46
C TYR A 161 -0.98 7.26 -12.74
N ALA A 162 -0.80 6.82 -13.98
CA ALA A 162 0.30 5.95 -14.39
C ALA A 162 1.66 6.59 -14.08
N ALA A 163 1.81 7.90 -14.32
CA ALA A 163 3.01 8.65 -13.97
C ALA A 163 3.30 8.58 -12.47
N THR A 164 2.29 8.78 -11.58
CA THR A 164 2.50 8.64 -10.14
C THR A 164 2.93 7.23 -9.75
N LYS A 165 2.33 6.19 -10.34
CA LYS A 165 2.64 4.79 -10.01
C LYS A 165 3.99 4.35 -10.55
N GLY A 166 4.40 4.84 -11.72
CA GLY A 166 5.77 4.69 -12.24
C GLY A 166 6.81 5.36 -11.32
N ALA A 167 6.51 6.58 -10.85
CA ALA A 167 7.37 7.31 -9.91
C ALA A 167 7.48 6.57 -8.56
N VAL A 168 6.39 6.06 -7.98
CA VAL A 168 6.41 5.26 -6.74
C VAL A 168 7.25 4.00 -6.90
N ARG A 169 7.15 3.32 -8.05
CA ARG A 169 8.00 2.15 -8.35
C ARG A 169 9.48 2.52 -8.36
N MET A 170 9.86 3.64 -8.96
CA MET A 170 11.25 4.09 -8.97
C MET A 170 11.69 4.59 -7.59
N LEU A 171 10.83 5.30 -6.87
CA LEU A 171 11.07 5.73 -5.49
C LEU A 171 11.33 4.53 -4.57
N THR A 172 10.62 3.42 -4.75
CA THR A 172 10.86 2.16 -4.02
C THR A 172 12.28 1.64 -4.19
N LYS A 173 12.83 1.72 -5.40
CA LYS A 173 14.24 1.37 -5.67
C LYS A 173 15.21 2.35 -4.99
N GLY A 174 14.88 3.64 -4.98
CA GLY A 174 15.67 4.65 -4.25
C GLY A 174 15.67 4.38 -2.74
N MET A 175 14.51 4.07 -2.14
CA MET A 175 14.42 3.68 -0.73
C MET A 175 15.28 2.46 -0.41
N CYS A 176 15.29 1.44 -1.29
CA CYS A 176 16.18 0.29 -1.14
C CYS A 176 17.66 0.72 -1.18
N ALA A 177 18.06 1.53 -2.15
CA ALA A 177 19.45 1.95 -2.31
C ALA A 177 19.95 2.73 -1.07
N ASP A 178 19.12 3.59 -0.50
CA ASP A 178 19.50 4.43 0.63
C ASP A 178 19.42 3.68 1.97
N TRP A 179 18.43 2.81 2.16
CA TRP A 179 18.06 2.30 3.49
C TRP A 179 18.39 0.81 3.71
N ALA A 180 18.74 0.04 2.69
CA ALA A 180 19.06 -1.38 2.85
C ALA A 180 20.18 -1.65 3.86
N ARG A 181 21.21 -0.79 3.89
CA ARG A 181 22.32 -0.87 4.85
C ARG A 181 21.90 -0.69 6.31
N HIS A 182 20.70 -0.16 6.53
CA HIS A 182 20.09 0.01 7.85
C HIS A 182 19.10 -1.10 8.20
N GLY A 183 19.13 -2.24 7.49
CA GLY A 183 18.25 -3.37 7.74
C GLY A 183 16.79 -3.18 7.29
N ILE A 184 16.54 -2.20 6.39
CA ILE A 184 15.19 -1.90 5.89
C ILE A 184 15.02 -2.53 4.50
N GLN A 185 13.91 -3.25 4.30
CA GLN A 185 13.47 -3.69 2.98
C GLN A 185 12.30 -2.83 2.52
N ALA A 186 12.46 -2.21 1.35
CA ALA A 186 11.42 -1.43 0.69
C ALA A 186 11.05 -2.09 -0.65
N ASN A 187 9.80 -2.52 -0.79
CA ASN A 187 9.32 -3.21 -1.97
C ASN A 187 7.97 -2.64 -2.45
N GLY A 188 7.67 -2.83 -3.72
CA GLY A 188 6.38 -2.51 -4.33
C GLY A 188 5.46 -3.73 -4.36
N LEU A 189 4.19 -3.53 -4.04
CA LEU A 189 3.11 -4.45 -4.38
C LEU A 189 2.27 -3.80 -5.47
N ALA A 190 2.18 -4.43 -6.63
CA ALA A 190 1.53 -3.89 -7.82
C ALA A 190 0.25 -4.67 -8.18
N PRO A 191 -0.92 -4.23 -7.68
CA PRO A 191 -2.19 -4.84 -8.05
C PRO A 191 -2.52 -4.65 -9.54
N GLY A 192 -3.12 -5.68 -10.14
CA GLY A 192 -3.86 -5.59 -11.38
C GLY A 192 -5.25 -4.98 -11.18
N TYR A 193 -6.22 -5.53 -11.86
CA TYR A 193 -7.61 -5.11 -11.73
C TYR A 193 -8.35 -5.98 -10.71
N PHE A 194 -8.73 -5.36 -9.61
CA PHE A 194 -9.44 -5.98 -8.50
C PHE A 194 -10.84 -5.39 -8.32
N GLU A 195 -11.79 -6.20 -7.90
CA GLU A 195 -13.15 -5.78 -7.57
C GLU A 195 -13.13 -4.92 -6.29
N THR A 196 -12.99 -3.61 -6.47
CA THR A 196 -12.98 -2.63 -5.39
C THR A 196 -14.06 -1.58 -5.60
N GLU A 197 -14.41 -0.86 -4.53
CA GLU A 197 -15.29 0.31 -4.65
C GLU A 197 -14.75 1.36 -5.65
N LEU A 198 -13.43 1.56 -5.67
CA LEU A 198 -12.76 2.46 -6.62
C LEU A 198 -12.95 2.05 -8.09
N ASN A 199 -13.09 0.77 -8.33
CA ASN A 199 -13.26 0.20 -9.67
C ASN A 199 -14.72 -0.14 -10.00
N ARG A 200 -15.69 0.14 -9.10
CA ARG A 200 -17.10 -0.23 -9.29
C ARG A 200 -17.62 0.15 -10.67
N ALA A 201 -17.40 1.39 -11.10
CA ALA A 201 -17.85 1.85 -12.42
C ALA A 201 -17.24 1.08 -13.61
N LEU A 202 -16.05 0.47 -13.44
CA LEU A 202 -15.41 -0.37 -14.45
C LEU A 202 -15.91 -1.81 -14.36
N VAL A 203 -16.19 -2.31 -13.16
CA VAL A 203 -16.77 -3.64 -12.93
C VAL A 203 -18.18 -3.70 -13.53
N ASP A 204 -18.96 -2.65 -13.34
CA ASP A 204 -20.33 -2.55 -13.84
C ASP A 204 -20.41 -2.26 -15.36
N ASP A 205 -19.29 -1.86 -15.99
CA ASP A 205 -19.16 -1.75 -17.45
C ASP A 205 -18.87 -3.11 -18.07
N ALA A 206 -19.90 -3.72 -18.66
CA ALA A 206 -19.82 -5.05 -19.26
C ALA A 206 -18.79 -5.13 -20.41
N ALA A 207 -18.64 -4.07 -21.21
CA ALA A 207 -17.67 -4.04 -22.30
C ALA A 207 -16.24 -3.98 -21.79
N PHE A 208 -15.99 -3.18 -20.76
CA PHE A 208 -14.69 -3.11 -20.10
C PHE A 208 -14.35 -4.43 -19.38
N SER A 209 -15.29 -5.02 -18.66
CA SER A 209 -15.10 -6.31 -17.96
C SER A 209 -14.80 -7.45 -18.93
N ASP A 210 -15.52 -7.53 -20.05
CA ASP A 210 -15.24 -8.53 -21.09
C ASP A 210 -13.84 -8.35 -21.70
N TRP A 211 -13.47 -7.11 -22.04
CA TRP A 211 -12.13 -6.80 -22.52
C TRP A 211 -11.05 -7.17 -21.51
N LEU A 212 -11.25 -6.80 -20.23
CA LEU A 212 -10.29 -7.11 -19.16
C LEU A 212 -10.11 -8.61 -18.96
N CYS A 213 -11.21 -9.36 -18.90
CA CYS A 213 -11.16 -10.82 -18.75
C CYS A 213 -10.46 -11.50 -19.91
N LYS A 214 -10.68 -11.03 -21.15
CA LYS A 214 -9.96 -11.54 -22.33
C LYS A 214 -8.48 -11.17 -22.33
N ARG A 215 -8.13 -9.99 -21.80
CA ARG A 215 -6.75 -9.48 -21.76
C ARG A 215 -5.93 -10.09 -20.62
N THR A 216 -6.58 -10.50 -19.55
CA THR A 216 -5.93 -11.08 -18.37
C THR A 216 -5.84 -12.61 -18.53
N PRO A 217 -4.63 -13.22 -18.49
CA PRO A 217 -4.50 -14.68 -18.62
C PRO A 217 -5.34 -15.49 -17.64
N ALA A 218 -5.54 -14.98 -16.41
CA ALA A 218 -6.42 -15.61 -15.42
C ALA A 218 -7.91 -15.55 -15.79
N GLY A 219 -8.32 -14.79 -16.80
CA GLY A 219 -9.67 -14.71 -17.33
C GLY A 219 -10.71 -14.04 -16.43
N ARG A 220 -10.28 -13.28 -15.41
CA ARG A 220 -11.18 -12.70 -14.41
C ARG A 220 -10.60 -11.47 -13.72
N TRP A 221 -11.46 -10.74 -13.03
CA TRP A 221 -11.06 -9.80 -12.01
C TRP A 221 -10.40 -10.52 -10.80
N GLY A 222 -9.47 -9.84 -10.13
CA GLY A 222 -8.93 -10.31 -8.87
C GLY A 222 -9.88 -10.00 -7.71
N ARG A 223 -9.97 -10.89 -6.72
CA ARG A 223 -10.59 -10.58 -5.43
C ARG A 223 -9.56 -9.91 -4.53
N VAL A 224 -9.99 -8.91 -3.75
CA VAL A 224 -9.07 -8.06 -2.97
C VAL A 224 -8.27 -8.86 -1.94
N ASP A 225 -8.85 -9.93 -1.38
CA ASP A 225 -8.20 -10.84 -0.44
C ASP A 225 -6.98 -11.59 -1.05
N GLU A 226 -6.95 -11.75 -2.37
CA GLU A 226 -5.82 -12.38 -3.07
C GLU A 226 -4.52 -11.54 -3.02
N LEU A 227 -4.59 -10.28 -2.56
CA LEU A 227 -3.42 -9.44 -2.30
C LEU A 227 -2.74 -9.74 -0.96
N CYS A 228 -3.47 -10.34 0.00
CA CYS A 228 -2.99 -10.51 1.36
C CYS A 228 -1.74 -11.40 1.44
N GLY A 229 -1.70 -12.51 0.69
CA GLY A 229 -0.54 -13.40 0.69
C GLY A 229 0.76 -12.71 0.26
N ALA A 230 0.70 -11.87 -0.78
CA ALA A 230 1.83 -11.09 -1.25
C ALA A 230 2.25 -10.02 -0.22
N ALA A 231 1.28 -9.35 0.42
CA ALA A 231 1.56 -8.37 1.46
C ALA A 231 2.20 -9.01 2.69
N ILE A 232 1.69 -10.17 3.16
CA ILE A 232 2.27 -10.93 4.27
C ILE A 232 3.70 -11.35 3.95
N PHE A 233 3.96 -11.87 2.73
CA PHE A 233 5.31 -12.21 2.29
C PHE A 233 6.24 -11.00 2.39
N LEU A 234 5.88 -9.86 1.81
CA LEU A 234 6.71 -8.65 1.81
C LEU A 234 6.87 -8.02 3.21
N ALA A 235 5.92 -8.22 4.11
CA ALA A 235 5.96 -7.73 5.49
C ALA A 235 6.78 -8.62 6.44
N SER A 236 7.04 -9.87 6.07
CA SER A 236 7.56 -10.91 6.96
C SER A 236 9.06 -11.20 6.77
N ALA A 237 9.63 -12.03 7.65
CA ALA A 237 10.99 -12.52 7.53
C ALA A 237 11.22 -13.40 6.28
N ALA A 238 10.16 -13.90 5.64
CA ALA A 238 10.27 -14.65 4.39
C ALA A 238 10.84 -13.82 3.24
N SER A 239 10.80 -12.49 3.33
CA SER A 239 11.31 -11.54 2.33
C SER A 239 12.54 -10.74 2.78
N ASP A 240 13.32 -11.20 3.78
CA ASP A 240 14.46 -10.45 4.33
C ASP A 240 15.55 -10.12 3.29
N PHE A 241 15.66 -10.91 2.24
CA PHE A 241 16.61 -10.65 1.14
C PHE A 241 15.94 -10.15 -0.14
N VAL A 242 14.64 -9.83 -0.10
CA VAL A 242 13.89 -9.19 -1.20
C VAL A 242 13.83 -7.70 -0.95
N ASN A 243 14.50 -6.90 -1.79
CA ASN A 243 14.58 -5.46 -1.61
C ASN A 243 14.60 -4.73 -2.96
N GLY A 244 13.89 -3.60 -3.07
CA GLY A 244 13.78 -2.79 -4.29
C GLY A 244 12.95 -3.43 -5.40
N GLN A 245 12.24 -4.52 -5.11
CA GLN A 245 11.45 -5.27 -6.10
C GLN A 245 10.01 -4.76 -6.17
N THR A 246 9.36 -5.01 -7.30
CA THR A 246 7.93 -4.79 -7.45
C THR A 246 7.27 -6.12 -7.79
N LEU A 247 6.44 -6.61 -6.87
CA LEU A 247 5.69 -7.86 -7.05
C LEU A 247 4.33 -7.54 -7.67
N PHE A 248 4.13 -7.98 -8.90
CA PHE A 248 2.85 -7.87 -9.59
C PHE A 248 1.91 -9.00 -9.15
N VAL A 249 0.69 -8.62 -8.76
CA VAL A 249 -0.41 -9.54 -8.45
C VAL A 249 -1.56 -9.14 -9.36
N ASP A 250 -1.62 -9.71 -10.54
CA ASP A 250 -2.41 -9.18 -11.65
C ASP A 250 -3.04 -10.23 -12.56
N GLY A 251 -3.00 -11.51 -12.17
CA GLY A 251 -3.51 -12.61 -12.98
C GLY A 251 -2.76 -12.82 -14.30
N GLY A 252 -1.52 -12.30 -14.41
CA GLY A 252 -0.69 -12.40 -15.60
C GLY A 252 -0.86 -11.26 -16.61
N LEU A 253 -1.61 -10.20 -16.25
CA LEU A 253 -1.91 -9.08 -17.16
C LEU A 253 -0.64 -8.43 -17.72
N THR A 254 0.42 -8.26 -16.92
CA THR A 254 1.69 -7.68 -17.35
C THR A 254 2.64 -8.68 -17.99
N SER A 255 2.35 -9.98 -17.93
CA SER A 255 3.22 -11.05 -18.42
C SER A 255 2.85 -11.55 -19.83
N ALA A 256 1.73 -11.12 -20.38
CA ALA A 256 1.25 -11.51 -21.70
C ALA A 256 1.11 -10.30 -22.64
N VAL A 257 1.23 -10.52 -23.95
CA VAL A 257 1.04 -9.54 -25.04
C VAL A 257 -0.40 -9.54 -25.56
#